data_5081b57c6288efbc4ee6ba566cd2dbdf
#
_entry.id   5081b57c6288efbc4ee6ba566cd2dbdf
#
_cell.length_a   1.000
_cell.length_b   1.000
_cell.length_c   1.000
_cell.angle_alpha   90.00
_cell.angle_beta   90.00
_cell.angle_gamma   90.00
#
_symmetry.space_group_name_H-M   'P 1'
#
loop_
_entity.id
_entity.type
_entity.pdbx_description
1 polymer ?
#
loop_
_entity_poly.entity_id
_entity_poly.type
_entity_poly.pdbx_seq_one_letter_code
_entity_poly.pdbx_strand_id
1 'polypeptide(L)'
;MSKGEPMSYERANEIAIPLLVKIGLLKSVKKIAIVGSLRRKEEIINDIDFQICGDSYYVKRCLGQNAFYTESDGAKRQIYTDGGGIYINCFYTYPEQWGSALMHNTGPKRYNVRKRYQIKKKGWLLNQYGLYRPEGDXYMEVASKTEQDIYDALDWTYCEPKDRK
;
A
#
# COMPACT_ATOMS: atom_id res chain seq x y z
N MET A 1 3.17 -5.09 -11.91
CA MET A 1 3.75 -4.40 -13.10
C MET A 1 2.95 -3.15 -13.40
N SER A 2 3.63 -2.02 -13.56
CA SER A 2 2.98 -0.75 -13.82
C SER A 2 2.44 -0.69 -15.25
N LYS A 3 1.25 -0.11 -15.41
CA LYS A 3 0.61 0.05 -16.71
C LYS A 3 0.54 1.50 -17.18
N GLY A 4 0.71 2.45 -16.25
CA GLY A 4 0.44 3.84 -16.53
C GLY A 4 1.54 4.53 -17.32
N GLU A 5 1.16 5.60 -18.00
CA GLU A 5 2.11 6.49 -18.64
C GLU A 5 2.93 7.20 -17.56
N PRO A 6 4.25 7.36 -17.79
CA PRO A 6 5.07 8.06 -16.79
C PRO A 6 4.58 9.49 -16.57
N MET A 7 4.60 9.93 -15.32
CA MET A 7 4.27 11.30 -15.00
C MET A 7 5.17 11.78 -13.87
N SER A 8 5.27 13.08 -13.71
CA SER A 8 6.07 13.67 -12.66
C SER A 8 5.42 13.45 -11.30
N TYR A 9 6.23 13.57 -10.25
CA TYR A 9 5.75 13.52 -8.88
C TYR A 9 4.63 14.56 -8.67
N GLU A 10 4.83 15.78 -9.18
CA GLU A 10 3.84 16.84 -9.01
C GLU A 10 2.53 16.51 -9.70
N ARG A 11 2.61 15.99 -10.93
CA ARG A 11 1.40 15.62 -11.67
C ARG A 11 0.65 14.51 -10.96
N ALA A 12 1.38 13.50 -10.47
CA ALA A 12 0.77 12.39 -9.77
C ALA A 12 0.02 12.87 -8.52
N ASN A 13 0.62 13.81 -7.78
CA ASN A 13 -0.04 14.38 -6.60
C ASN A 13 -1.29 15.17 -6.97
N GLU A 14 -1.25 15.91 -8.07
CA GLU A 14 -2.42 16.67 -8.53
C GLU A 14 -3.61 15.76 -8.78
N ILE A 15 -3.34 14.52 -9.21
CA ILE A 15 -4.40 13.55 -9.44
C ILE A 15 -4.75 12.83 -8.13
N ALA A 16 -3.74 12.42 -7.38
CA ALA A 16 -3.94 11.55 -6.23
C ALA A 16 -4.58 12.25 -5.04
N ILE A 17 -4.16 13.49 -4.74
CA ILE A 17 -4.62 14.16 -3.52
C ILE A 17 -6.14 14.39 -3.52
N PRO A 18 -6.74 14.92 -4.61
CA PRO A 18 -8.20 15.07 -4.61
C PRO A 18 -8.93 13.73 -4.44
N LEU A 19 -8.43 12.67 -5.05
CA LEU A 19 -9.05 11.35 -4.91
C LEU A 19 -8.88 10.81 -3.49
N LEU A 20 -7.71 11.01 -2.91
CA LEU A 20 -7.46 10.63 -1.52
C LEU A 20 -8.50 11.26 -0.59
N VAL A 21 -8.75 12.55 -0.78
CA VAL A 21 -9.71 13.28 0.04
C VAL A 21 -11.13 12.73 -0.20
N LYS A 22 -11.53 12.60 -1.45
CA LYS A 22 -12.88 12.14 -1.78
C LYS A 22 -13.15 10.75 -1.25
N ILE A 23 -12.22 9.83 -1.45
CA ILE A 23 -12.37 8.46 -0.97
C ILE A 23 -12.35 8.43 0.56
N GLY A 24 -11.45 9.20 1.16
CA GLY A 24 -11.33 9.26 2.61
C GLY A 24 -12.56 9.80 3.32
N LEU A 25 -13.41 10.57 2.61
CA LEU A 25 -14.63 11.12 3.18
C LEU A 25 -15.81 10.13 3.12
N LEU A 26 -15.66 9.03 2.39
CA LEU A 26 -16.73 8.03 2.34
C LEU A 26 -16.92 7.38 3.71
N LYS A 27 -18.18 7.23 4.14
CA LYS A 27 -18.48 6.65 5.45
C LYS A 27 -17.92 5.24 5.60
N SER A 28 -17.88 4.49 4.50
CA SER A 28 -17.42 3.10 4.52
C SER A 28 -15.90 2.97 4.59
N VAL A 29 -15.17 4.07 4.47
CA VAL A 29 -13.70 4.04 4.46
C VAL A 29 -13.19 4.49 5.81
N LYS A 30 -12.50 3.58 6.50
CA LYS A 30 -11.90 3.87 7.80
C LYS A 30 -10.53 4.52 7.67
N LYS A 31 -9.77 4.09 6.67
CA LYS A 31 -8.41 4.61 6.44
C LYS A 31 -8.08 4.53 4.96
N ILE A 32 -7.32 5.50 4.49
CA ILE A 32 -6.73 5.46 3.16
C ILE A 32 -5.36 6.11 3.22
N ALA A 33 -4.43 5.60 2.42
CA ALA A 33 -3.10 6.17 2.31
C ALA A 33 -2.59 5.99 0.89
N ILE A 34 -1.78 6.96 0.45
CA ILE A 34 -1.00 6.81 -0.76
C ILE A 34 0.15 5.85 -0.47
N VAL A 35 0.38 4.88 -1.36
CA VAL A 35 1.48 3.93 -1.22
C VAL A 35 2.29 3.89 -2.51
N GLY A 36 3.15 2.91 -2.67
CA GLY A 36 3.93 2.72 -3.87
C GLY A 36 4.93 3.84 -4.13
N SER A 37 5.23 4.04 -5.40
CA SER A 37 6.27 4.98 -5.80
C SER A 37 5.94 6.43 -5.40
N LEU A 38 4.66 6.78 -5.38
CA LEU A 38 4.29 8.13 -4.98
C LEU A 38 4.58 8.37 -3.49
N ARG A 39 4.31 7.38 -2.64
CA ARG A 39 4.66 7.51 -1.22
C ARG A 39 6.18 7.60 -1.05
N ARG A 40 6.93 6.86 -1.86
CA ARG A 40 8.40 6.90 -1.82
C ARG A 40 8.99 8.16 -2.45
N LYS A 41 8.15 9.05 -2.98
CA LYS A 41 8.56 10.33 -3.58
C LYS A 41 9.51 10.15 -4.76
N GLU A 42 9.23 9.16 -5.59
CA GLU A 42 10.01 8.95 -6.81
C GLU A 42 9.79 10.12 -7.77
N GLU A 43 10.80 10.40 -8.61
CA GLU A 43 10.66 11.47 -9.60
C GLU A 43 9.65 11.12 -10.69
N ILE A 44 9.60 9.84 -11.07
CA ILE A 44 8.73 9.36 -12.13
C ILE A 44 7.74 8.37 -11.52
N ILE A 45 6.46 8.64 -11.75
CA ILE A 45 5.37 7.83 -11.22
C ILE A 45 4.63 7.22 -12.40
N ASN A 46 4.44 5.90 -12.39
CA ASN A 46 3.70 5.24 -13.46
C ASN A 46 2.26 4.94 -13.08
N ASP A 47 2.02 4.58 -11.82
CA ASP A 47 0.67 4.29 -11.33
C ASP A 47 0.48 5.02 -10.01
N ILE A 48 -0.77 5.38 -9.72
CA ILE A 48 -1.15 5.91 -8.43
C ILE A 48 -1.66 4.75 -7.60
N ASP A 49 -1.07 4.53 -6.42
CA ASP A 49 -1.41 3.39 -5.58
C ASP A 49 -2.00 3.88 -4.26
N PHE A 50 -3.15 3.34 -3.90
CA PHE A 50 -3.80 3.59 -2.61
C PHE A 50 -3.91 2.30 -1.83
N GLN A 51 -3.75 2.39 -0.51
CA GLN A 51 -4.11 1.33 0.41
C GLN A 51 -5.37 1.78 1.15
N ILE A 52 -6.37 0.93 1.20
CA ILE A 52 -7.68 1.30 1.69
C ILE A 52 -8.18 0.26 2.69
N CYS A 53 -8.74 0.74 3.80
CA CYS A 53 -9.53 -0.08 4.70
C CYS A 53 -10.97 0.42 4.56
N GLY A 54 -11.78 -0.32 3.83
CA GLY A 54 -13.14 0.13 3.54
C GLY A 54 -13.83 -0.76 2.53
N ASP A 55 -15.07 -0.39 2.23
CA ASP A 55 -15.91 -1.17 1.33
C ASP A 55 -15.61 -0.77 -0.12
N SER A 56 -15.12 -1.71 -0.89
CA SER A 56 -14.71 -1.46 -2.27
C SER A 56 -15.86 -1.01 -3.16
N TYR A 57 -17.10 -1.37 -2.83
CA TYR A 57 -18.26 -0.95 -3.62
C TYR A 57 -18.34 0.57 -3.70
N TYR A 58 -18.21 1.24 -2.56
CA TYR A 58 -18.32 2.70 -2.53
C TYR A 58 -17.10 3.39 -3.10
N VAL A 59 -15.94 2.79 -2.97
CA VAL A 59 -14.73 3.29 -3.60
C VAL A 59 -14.90 3.26 -5.12
N LYS A 60 -15.41 2.15 -5.64
CA LYS A 60 -15.65 1.99 -7.07
C LYS A 60 -16.61 3.05 -7.58
N ARG A 61 -17.70 3.31 -6.84
CA ARG A 61 -18.64 4.36 -7.22
C ARG A 61 -17.98 5.73 -7.24
N CYS A 62 -17.20 6.03 -6.23
CA CYS A 62 -16.51 7.32 -6.14
C CYS A 62 -15.55 7.50 -7.32
N LEU A 63 -14.77 6.48 -7.61
CA LEU A 63 -13.84 6.55 -8.73
C LEU A 63 -14.58 6.70 -10.05
N GLY A 64 -15.71 5.99 -10.23
CA GLY A 64 -16.53 6.13 -11.43
C GLY A 64 -17.05 7.55 -11.61
N GLN A 65 -17.45 8.19 -10.52
CA GLN A 65 -17.92 9.57 -10.55
C GLN A 65 -16.80 10.54 -10.93
N ASN A 66 -15.56 10.10 -10.86
CA ASN A 66 -14.40 10.90 -11.21
C ASN A 66 -13.73 10.38 -12.49
N ALA A 67 -14.49 9.64 -13.29
CA ALA A 67 -14.10 9.16 -14.62
C ALA A 67 -12.96 8.13 -14.59
N PHE A 68 -12.90 7.34 -13.51
CA PHE A 68 -12.01 6.19 -13.44
C PHE A 68 -12.86 4.93 -13.38
N TYR A 69 -12.61 4.02 -14.30
CA TYR A 69 -13.44 2.84 -14.48
C TYR A 69 -12.62 1.58 -14.28
N THR A 70 -13.29 0.54 -13.81
CA THR A 70 -12.66 -0.72 -13.44
C THR A 70 -12.00 -1.40 -14.64
N GLU A 71 -10.73 -1.73 -14.48
CA GLU A 71 -10.06 -2.61 -15.43
C GLU A 71 -9.91 -4.01 -14.84
N SER A 72 -9.67 -4.11 -13.53
CA SER A 72 -9.52 -5.38 -12.86
C SER A 72 -10.20 -5.27 -11.49
N ASP A 73 -10.94 -6.29 -11.10
CA ASP A 73 -11.81 -6.22 -9.93
C ASP A 73 -11.59 -7.43 -9.03
N GLY A 74 -10.42 -7.51 -8.40
CA GLY A 74 -10.12 -8.57 -7.45
C GLY A 74 -10.59 -8.20 -6.05
N ALA A 75 -10.63 -9.18 -5.17
CA ALA A 75 -11.09 -8.97 -3.80
C ALA A 75 -10.11 -8.10 -3.00
N LYS A 76 -8.82 -8.31 -3.21
CA LYS A 76 -7.79 -7.60 -2.44
C LYS A 76 -7.14 -6.46 -3.19
N ARG A 77 -7.33 -6.41 -4.51
CA ARG A 77 -6.74 -5.38 -5.35
C ARG A 77 -7.65 -5.10 -6.51
N GLN A 78 -7.86 -3.81 -6.77
CA GLN A 78 -8.59 -3.37 -7.95
C GLN A 78 -7.74 -2.42 -8.75
N ILE A 79 -7.90 -2.44 -10.07
CA ILE A 79 -7.18 -1.55 -10.97
C ILE A 79 -8.22 -0.73 -11.73
N TYR A 80 -8.01 0.58 -11.76
CA TYR A 80 -8.89 1.53 -12.44
C TYR A 80 -8.08 2.34 -13.43
N THR A 81 -8.75 2.83 -14.46
CA THR A 81 -8.09 3.68 -15.46
C THR A 81 -9.07 4.73 -15.98
N ASP A 82 -8.54 5.84 -16.42
CA ASP A 82 -9.32 6.87 -17.10
C ASP A 82 -9.37 6.62 -18.61
N GLY A 83 -8.69 5.59 -19.08
CA GLY A 83 -8.60 5.30 -20.51
C GLY A 83 -7.62 6.18 -21.26
N GLY A 84 -6.97 7.10 -20.57
CA GLY A 84 -6.04 8.05 -21.18
C GLY A 84 -4.62 7.91 -20.66
N GLY A 85 -4.29 6.76 -20.04
CA GLY A 85 -2.93 6.51 -19.59
C GLY A 85 -2.74 6.57 -18.09
N ILE A 86 -3.74 7.02 -17.34
CA ILE A 86 -3.63 7.05 -15.87
C ILE A 86 -4.23 5.78 -15.30
N TYR A 87 -3.48 5.11 -14.43
CA TYR A 87 -3.93 3.91 -13.74
C TYR A 87 -3.85 4.11 -12.24
N ILE A 88 -4.87 3.60 -11.54
CA ILE A 88 -4.96 3.65 -10.09
C ILE A 88 -5.09 2.23 -9.59
N ASN A 89 -4.23 1.86 -8.63
CA ASN A 89 -4.32 0.56 -7.95
C ASN A 89 -4.86 0.82 -6.55
N CYS A 90 -5.88 0.06 -6.17
CA CYS A 90 -6.44 0.10 -4.83
C CYS A 90 -6.20 -1.23 -4.16
N PHE A 91 -5.46 -1.22 -3.06
CA PHE A 91 -5.14 -2.41 -2.28
C PHE A 91 -5.94 -2.36 -0.99
N TYR A 92 -6.68 -3.42 -0.68
CA TYR A 92 -7.56 -3.45 0.48
C TYR A 92 -6.96 -4.25 1.61
N THR A 93 -7.12 -3.74 2.82
CA THR A 93 -6.61 -4.39 4.01
C THR A 93 -7.54 -4.11 5.20
N TYR A 94 -7.22 -4.69 6.32
CA TYR A 94 -7.97 -4.53 7.56
C TYR A 94 -7.19 -3.69 8.56
N PRO A 95 -7.86 -3.05 9.53
CA PRO A 95 -7.15 -2.21 10.50
C PRO A 95 -6.04 -2.94 11.25
N GLU A 96 -6.27 -4.21 11.59
CA GLU A 96 -5.29 -5.00 12.35
C GLU A 96 -4.02 -5.25 11.56
N GLN A 97 -4.09 -5.18 10.23
CA GLN A 97 -2.97 -5.48 9.34
C GLN A 97 -2.44 -4.23 8.63
N TRP A 98 -2.92 -3.08 9.06
CA TRP A 98 -2.66 -1.83 8.34
C TRP A 98 -1.18 -1.57 8.12
N GLY A 99 -0.37 -1.71 9.19
CA GLY A 99 1.07 -1.39 9.12
C GLY A 99 1.84 -2.36 8.25
N SER A 100 1.56 -3.66 8.37
CA SER A 100 2.26 -4.65 7.57
C SER A 100 1.89 -4.52 6.10
N ALA A 101 0.62 -4.27 5.81
CA ALA A 101 0.18 -4.00 4.43
C ALA A 101 0.83 -2.73 3.90
N LEU A 102 0.93 -1.69 4.74
CA LEU A 102 1.53 -0.43 4.34
C LEU A 102 2.99 -0.61 3.93
N MET A 103 3.73 -1.38 4.71
CA MET A 103 5.12 -1.68 4.38
C MET A 103 5.20 -2.46 3.06
N HIS A 104 4.35 -3.48 2.92
CA HIS A 104 4.30 -4.30 1.72
C HIS A 104 3.99 -3.46 0.47
N ASN A 105 2.96 -2.62 0.56
CA ASN A 105 2.48 -1.85 -0.59
C ASN A 105 3.35 -0.62 -0.88
N THR A 106 4.12 -0.15 0.09
CA THR A 106 5.04 0.96 -0.13
C THR A 106 6.25 0.50 -0.94
N GLY A 107 6.77 -0.68 -0.66
CA GLY A 107 7.93 -1.20 -1.39
C GLY A 107 9.20 -0.39 -1.16
N PRO A 108 10.10 -0.35 -2.13
CA PRO A 108 9.98 -1.10 -3.39
C PRO A 108 10.19 -2.59 -3.17
N LYS A 109 9.89 -3.37 -4.19
CA LYS A 109 9.95 -4.82 -4.06
C LYS A 109 11.32 -5.29 -3.58
N ARG A 110 12.40 -4.74 -4.13
CA ARG A 110 13.75 -5.16 -3.74
C ARG A 110 14.04 -4.88 -2.26
N TYR A 111 13.52 -3.77 -1.73
CA TYR A 111 13.65 -3.45 -0.30
C TYR A 111 12.93 -4.51 0.54
N ASN A 112 11.67 -4.80 0.17
CA ASN A 112 10.89 -5.78 0.92
C ASN A 112 11.52 -7.16 0.88
N VAL A 113 11.98 -7.58 -0.29
CA VAL A 113 12.64 -8.89 -0.44
C VAL A 113 13.86 -8.98 0.47
N ARG A 114 14.71 -7.93 0.46
CA ARG A 114 15.92 -7.92 1.27
C ARG A 114 15.59 -7.95 2.76
N LYS A 115 14.61 -7.14 3.18
CA LYS A 115 14.23 -7.09 4.60
C LYS A 115 13.59 -8.39 5.06
N ARG A 116 12.72 -8.96 4.24
CA ARG A 116 12.09 -10.24 4.57
C ARG A 116 13.12 -11.35 4.67
N TYR A 117 14.15 -11.31 3.83
CA TYR A 117 15.25 -12.27 3.91
C TYR A 117 15.99 -12.15 5.24
N GLN A 118 16.30 -10.92 5.66
CA GLN A 118 16.97 -10.69 6.95
C GLN A 118 16.12 -11.21 8.10
N ILE A 119 14.83 -11.01 8.04
CA ILE A 119 13.90 -11.47 9.07
C ILE A 119 13.83 -12.99 9.09
N LYS A 120 13.78 -13.60 7.91
CA LYS A 120 13.74 -15.06 7.80
C LYS A 120 14.99 -15.70 8.37
N LYS A 121 16.15 -15.05 8.19
CA LYS A 121 17.42 -15.58 8.72
C LYS A 121 17.40 -15.68 10.25
N LYS A 122 16.63 -14.85 10.92
CA LYS A 122 16.50 -14.97 12.38
C LYS A 122 15.32 -15.87 12.80
N GLY A 123 14.71 -16.55 11.85
CA GLY A 123 13.64 -17.47 12.10
C GLY A 123 12.26 -16.85 12.18
N TRP A 124 12.15 -15.56 11.90
CA TRP A 124 10.88 -14.85 11.95
C TRP A 124 10.28 -14.79 10.55
N LEU A 125 9.09 -14.22 10.44
CA LEU A 125 8.37 -14.11 9.16
C LEU A 125 7.69 -12.75 9.08
N LEU A 126 7.89 -12.04 7.97
CA LEU A 126 7.15 -10.82 7.67
C LEU A 126 6.44 -11.01 6.34
N ASN A 127 5.17 -10.67 6.32
CA ASN A 127 4.40 -10.60 5.08
C ASN A 127 3.43 -9.43 5.17
N GLN A 128 2.52 -9.30 4.22
CA GLN A 128 1.59 -8.18 4.20
C GLN A 128 0.54 -8.26 5.31
N TYR A 129 0.49 -9.36 6.04
CA TYR A 129 -0.49 -9.56 7.11
C TYR A 129 0.08 -9.31 8.49
N GLY A 130 1.40 -9.40 8.67
CA GLY A 130 2.00 -9.17 9.96
C GLY A 130 3.44 -9.61 10.06
N LEU A 131 4.01 -9.34 11.24
CA LEU A 131 5.32 -9.83 11.62
C LEU A 131 5.11 -10.92 12.68
N TYR A 132 5.77 -12.06 12.48
CA TYR A 132 5.57 -13.24 13.31
C TYR A 132 6.91 -13.77 13.79
N ARG A 133 6.93 -14.28 15.04
CA ARG A 133 8.09 -15.00 15.54
C ARG A 133 7.70 -16.44 15.83
N PRO A 134 8.65 -17.35 15.85
CA PRO A 134 8.32 -18.74 16.16
C PRO A 134 7.84 -18.87 17.61
N GLU A 135 6.85 -19.72 17.80
CA GLU A 135 6.29 -20.05 19.11
C GLU A 135 5.99 -21.54 19.10
N GLY A 136 6.93 -22.33 19.62
CA GLY A 136 6.83 -23.77 19.47
C GLY A 136 6.83 -24.13 17.99
N ASP A 137 5.83 -24.89 17.55
CA ASP A 137 5.64 -25.25 16.15
C ASP A 137 4.86 -24.20 15.34
N UNK A 138 4.45 -23.11 15.98
CA UNK A 138 3.66 -22.12 15.34
C UNK A 138 4.42 -20.86 15.31
N TYR A 139 3.59 -20.07 14.77
CA TYR A 139 4.06 -18.68 14.77
C TYR A 139 3.13 -17.84 15.61
N MET A 140 3.68 -16.80 16.25
CA MET A 140 2.90 -15.83 17.02
C MET A 140 3.10 -14.44 16.42
N GLU A 141 2.01 -13.74 16.20
CA GLU A 141 2.09 -12.37 15.68
C GLU A 141 2.66 -11.44 16.74
N VAL A 142 3.63 -10.62 16.37
CA VAL A 142 4.22 -9.65 17.30
C VAL A 142 3.93 -8.22 16.90
N ALA A 143 3.64 -7.94 15.63
CA ALA A 143 3.34 -6.59 15.19
C ALA A 143 2.66 -6.62 13.83
N SER A 144 1.71 -5.71 13.60
CA SER A 144 1.06 -5.58 12.29
C SER A 144 0.35 -4.27 12.11
N LYS A 145 -0.03 -3.57 13.19
CA LYS A 145 -0.95 -2.42 13.08
C LYS A 145 -0.30 -1.17 12.52
N THR A 146 0.97 -0.93 12.84
CA THR A 146 1.71 0.22 12.31
C THR A 146 3.08 -0.20 11.84
N GLU A 147 3.63 0.56 10.90
CA GLU A 147 5.00 0.30 10.49
C GLU A 147 5.97 0.47 11.65
N GLN A 148 5.74 1.49 12.49
CA GLN A 148 6.62 1.74 13.62
C GLN A 148 6.66 0.53 14.56
N ASP A 149 5.50 -0.11 14.80
CA ASP A 149 5.45 -1.31 15.64
C ASP A 149 6.34 -2.42 15.07
N ILE A 150 6.32 -2.57 13.75
CA ILE A 150 7.12 -3.60 13.09
C ILE A 150 8.61 -3.31 13.26
N TYR A 151 9.02 -2.07 12.98
CA TYR A 151 10.42 -1.68 13.12
C TYR A 151 10.87 -1.80 14.58
N ASP A 152 10.01 -1.39 15.53
CA ASP A 152 10.34 -1.49 16.96
C ASP A 152 10.53 -2.95 17.38
N ALA A 153 9.64 -3.83 16.93
CA ALA A 153 9.73 -5.25 17.29
C ALA A 153 11.01 -5.89 16.78
N LEU A 154 11.53 -5.39 15.66
CA LEU A 154 12.76 -5.87 15.06
C LEU A 154 14.00 -5.16 15.60
N ASP A 155 13.80 -4.16 16.43
CA ASP A 155 14.88 -3.31 16.93
C ASP A 155 15.61 -2.60 15.80
N TRP A 156 14.85 -2.20 14.79
CA TRP A 156 15.35 -1.46 13.63
C TRP A 156 14.99 0.00 13.74
N THR A 157 15.84 0.87 13.23
CA THR A 157 15.52 2.29 13.08
C THR A 157 14.54 2.45 11.93
N TYR A 158 13.48 3.22 12.15
CA TYR A 158 12.47 3.44 11.12
C TYR A 158 13.13 4.01 9.87
N CYS A 159 12.76 3.47 8.73
CA CYS A 159 13.26 3.92 7.43
C CYS A 159 12.14 4.66 6.72
N GLU A 160 12.38 5.94 6.41
CA GLU A 160 11.40 6.73 5.68
C GLU A 160 11.14 6.11 4.30
N PRO A 161 9.91 6.19 3.81
CA PRO A 161 9.61 5.59 2.50
C PRO A 161 10.55 6.03 1.38
N LYS A 162 10.93 7.31 1.33
CA LYS A 162 11.81 7.80 0.26
C LYS A 162 13.21 7.17 0.32
N ASP A 163 13.58 6.63 1.46
CA ASP A 163 14.90 6.02 1.66
C ASP A 163 14.90 4.49 1.51
N ARG A 164 13.74 3.91 1.24
CA ARG A 164 13.64 2.46 1.04
C ARG A 164 14.10 2.13 -0.37
N LYS A 165 15.26 1.46 -0.46
CA LYS A 165 15.91 1.20 -1.75
C LYS A 165 16.07 -0.29 -2.00
#